data_e4b277faad3f7d1ee6b0911b1042d802
#
_entry.id   e4b277faad3f7d1ee6b0911b1042d802
#
_cell.length_a   1.000
_cell.length_b   1.000
_cell.length_c   1.000
_cell.angle_alpha   90.00
_cell.angle_beta   90.00
_cell.angle_gamma   90.00
#
_symmetry.space_group_name_H-M   'P 1'
#
loop_
_entity.id
_entity.type
_entity.pdbx_description
1 polymer ?
#
loop_
_entity_poly.entity_id
_entity_poly.type
_entity_poly.pdbx_seq_one_letter_code
_entity_poly.pdbx_strand_id
1 'polypeptide(L)'
;MLSKKSLDLILEFEVGGGENYYNKFLKNPTWPEGQSGVTIGVGYDLGYVNKAEFSEDWKDLPKETFDRLYKVVGIKGYNAKNLIRGLKGITIPWDLALKVFNNKTVTKFWNLTKETFPNFDNLPEDAKGGLVSLVFNRGAALEGDRRREMKLIRDGMKLVSNYDQKALTFIANQIRNMKRIWIGGSIEKGMSRRRDAEAKLIEQSLNV
;
A
#
# COMPACT_ATOMS: atom_id res chain seq x y z
N MET A 1 5.59 -12.56 -5.72
CA MET A 1 5.86 -11.68 -4.56
C MET A 1 6.51 -10.40 -5.06
N LEU A 2 6.45 -9.29 -4.32
CA LEU A 2 7.18 -8.07 -4.70
C LEU A 2 8.69 -8.28 -4.55
N SER A 3 9.47 -7.66 -5.44
CA SER A 3 10.91 -7.51 -5.24
C SER A 3 11.21 -6.63 -4.01
N LYS A 4 12.43 -6.71 -3.48
CA LYS A 4 12.84 -5.82 -2.37
C LYS A 4 12.69 -4.35 -2.75
N LYS A 5 13.11 -3.94 -3.96
CA LYS A 5 12.99 -2.56 -4.45
C LYS A 5 11.54 -2.08 -4.48
N SER A 6 10.63 -2.97 -4.91
CA SER A 6 9.19 -2.68 -4.96
C SER A 6 8.58 -2.50 -3.58
N LEU A 7 8.96 -3.33 -2.63
CA LEU A 7 8.51 -3.22 -1.25
C LEU A 7 9.05 -1.94 -0.58
N ASP A 8 10.34 -1.67 -0.75
CA ASP A 8 10.99 -0.46 -0.23
C ASP A 8 10.30 0.80 -0.77
N LEU A 9 9.94 0.81 -2.06
CA LEU A 9 9.19 1.91 -2.67
C LEU A 9 7.82 2.14 -1.98
N ILE A 10 7.05 1.07 -1.78
CA ILE A 10 5.73 1.19 -1.14
C ILE A 10 5.90 1.69 0.29
N LEU A 11 6.82 1.11 1.06
CA LEU A 11 7.08 1.50 2.44
C LEU A 11 7.57 2.95 2.56
N GLU A 12 8.39 3.45 1.63
CA GLU A 12 8.83 4.84 1.63
C GLU A 12 7.66 5.82 1.59
N PHE A 13 6.65 5.55 0.78
CA PHE A 13 5.50 6.44 0.62
C PHE A 13 4.39 6.22 1.64
N GLU A 14 4.29 5.03 2.26
CA GLU A 14 3.26 4.72 3.26
C GLU A 14 3.77 4.89 4.70
N VAL A 15 5.05 4.65 4.95
CA VAL A 15 5.66 4.67 6.29
C VAL A 15 6.66 5.81 6.47
N GLY A 16 6.91 6.60 5.39
CA GLY A 16 7.65 7.86 5.48
C GLY A 16 9.12 7.77 5.89
N GLY A 17 9.71 6.59 5.94
CA GLY A 17 11.11 6.42 6.38
C GLY A 17 11.42 5.02 6.90
N GLY A 18 10.58 4.05 6.57
CA GLY A 18 10.80 2.65 6.93
C GLY A 18 10.79 2.41 8.45
N GLU A 19 11.65 1.51 8.91
CA GLU A 19 11.70 1.06 10.30
C GLU A 19 11.95 2.18 11.30
N ASN A 20 12.84 3.13 11.01
CA ASN A 20 13.14 4.22 11.92
C ASN A 20 11.93 5.11 12.19
N TYR A 21 11.18 5.44 11.14
CA TYR A 21 9.93 6.21 11.28
C TYR A 21 8.86 5.40 12.01
N TYR A 22 8.72 4.11 11.66
CA TYR A 22 7.80 3.20 12.32
C TYR A 22 8.05 3.13 13.83
N ASN A 23 9.29 2.87 14.24
CA ASN A 23 9.67 2.75 15.65
C ASN A 23 9.45 4.05 16.44
N LYS A 24 9.55 5.19 15.78
CA LYS A 24 9.34 6.49 16.41
C LYS A 24 7.86 6.86 16.54
N PHE A 25 7.03 6.54 15.53
CA PHE A 25 5.69 7.10 15.43
C PHE A 25 4.55 6.08 15.30
N LEU A 26 4.79 4.85 14.83
CA LEU A 26 3.74 3.92 14.44
C LEU A 26 3.69 2.62 15.24
N LYS A 27 4.70 2.33 16.05
CA LYS A 27 4.78 1.06 16.79
C LYS A 27 3.69 0.87 17.84
N ASN A 28 3.03 1.92 18.26
CA ASN A 28 1.97 1.87 19.28
C ASN A 28 0.59 1.94 18.61
N PRO A 29 -0.47 1.34 19.21
CA PRO A 29 -1.83 1.53 18.74
C PRO A 29 -2.23 3.00 18.72
N THR A 30 -2.85 3.44 17.62
CA THR A 30 -3.32 4.81 17.41
C THR A 30 -4.77 4.82 16.95
N TRP A 31 -5.42 5.97 17.03
CA TRP A 31 -6.70 6.23 16.40
C TRP A 31 -6.53 7.36 15.37
N PRO A 32 -6.64 7.08 14.04
CA PRO A 32 -6.39 8.06 12.98
C PRO A 32 -7.50 9.08 12.76
N GLU A 33 -8.50 9.11 13.64
CA GLU A 33 -9.68 9.97 13.57
C GLU A 33 -10.81 9.46 12.65
N GLY A 34 -11.91 10.21 12.57
CA GLY A 34 -13.07 9.90 11.75
C GLY A 34 -13.73 8.58 12.11
N GLN A 35 -14.04 7.78 11.11
CA GLN A 35 -14.66 6.45 11.24
C GLN A 35 -13.64 5.31 11.39
N SER A 36 -12.36 5.61 11.57
CA SER A 36 -11.34 4.58 11.78
C SER A 36 -11.53 3.85 13.11
N GLY A 37 -11.09 2.60 13.13
CA GLY A 37 -10.85 1.84 14.35
C GLY A 37 -9.51 2.18 14.99
N VAL A 38 -9.10 1.38 15.96
CA VAL A 38 -7.73 1.37 16.43
C VAL A 38 -6.83 0.82 15.32
N THR A 39 -5.77 1.55 14.98
CA THR A 39 -4.81 1.16 13.94
C THR A 39 -3.51 0.71 14.59
N ILE A 40 -2.97 -0.41 14.11
CA ILE A 40 -1.70 -1.00 14.56
C ILE A 40 -0.81 -1.32 13.37
N GLY A 41 0.47 -1.53 13.61
CA GLY A 41 1.42 -1.93 12.57
C GLY A 41 1.47 -0.93 11.42
N VAL A 42 1.60 -1.41 10.20
CA VAL A 42 1.62 -0.57 8.98
C VAL A 42 0.19 -0.41 8.46
N GLY A 43 -0.56 0.48 9.10
CA GLY A 43 -1.90 0.87 8.64
C GLY A 43 -2.98 -0.21 8.80
N TYR A 44 -2.82 -1.19 9.68
CA TYR A 44 -3.82 -2.22 9.93
C TYR A 44 -4.92 -1.71 10.85
N ASP A 45 -6.08 -1.39 10.29
CA ASP A 45 -7.23 -0.84 11.01
C ASP A 45 -8.12 -1.95 11.58
N LEU A 46 -8.10 -2.11 12.90
CA LEU A 46 -8.87 -3.13 13.63
C LEU A 46 -10.39 -2.92 13.52
N GLY A 47 -10.85 -1.73 13.17
CA GLY A 47 -12.28 -1.44 13.00
C GLY A 47 -12.88 -2.06 11.74
N TYR A 48 -12.05 -2.43 10.76
CA TYR A 48 -12.49 -2.94 9.45
C TYR A 48 -12.17 -4.41 9.21
N VAL A 49 -11.74 -5.11 10.24
CA VAL A 49 -11.51 -6.55 10.21
C VAL A 49 -12.41 -7.25 11.22
N ASN A 50 -12.68 -8.53 11.00
CA ASN A 50 -13.38 -9.35 11.98
C ASN A 50 -12.38 -10.08 12.88
N LYS A 51 -12.90 -10.72 13.94
CA LYS A 51 -12.08 -11.41 14.95
C LYS A 51 -11.32 -12.61 14.39
N ALA A 52 -11.87 -13.32 13.41
CA ALA A 52 -11.19 -14.46 12.79
C ALA A 52 -10.00 -13.98 11.93
N GLU A 53 -10.20 -12.93 11.14
CA GLU A 53 -9.11 -12.29 10.36
C GLU A 53 -8.00 -11.79 11.27
N PHE A 54 -8.35 -11.04 12.32
CA PHE A 54 -7.36 -10.56 13.28
C PHE A 54 -6.57 -11.70 13.91
N SER A 55 -7.28 -12.78 14.30
CA SER A 55 -6.63 -13.93 14.95
C SER A 55 -5.63 -14.63 14.04
N GLU A 56 -5.94 -14.77 12.76
CA GLU A 56 -5.00 -15.36 11.79
C GLU A 56 -3.83 -14.44 11.49
N ASP A 57 -4.10 -13.14 11.27
CA ASP A 57 -3.08 -12.19 10.86
C ASP A 57 -2.06 -11.90 11.97
N TRP A 58 -2.50 -11.87 13.21
CA TRP A 58 -1.71 -11.45 14.37
C TRP A 58 -1.45 -12.59 15.37
N LYS A 59 -1.55 -13.84 14.95
CA LYS A 59 -1.34 -15.05 15.79
C LYS A 59 0.03 -15.10 16.49
N ASP A 60 1.03 -14.41 15.94
CA ASP A 60 2.38 -14.37 16.48
C ASP A 60 2.58 -13.28 17.56
N LEU A 61 1.54 -12.51 17.89
CA LEU A 61 1.62 -11.55 19.00
C LEU A 61 1.74 -12.26 20.36
N PRO A 62 2.46 -11.64 21.32
CA PRO A 62 2.41 -12.08 22.71
C PRO A 62 0.95 -12.13 23.21
N LYS A 63 0.61 -13.19 23.96
CA LYS A 63 -0.78 -13.45 24.37
C LYS A 63 -1.46 -12.26 25.04
N GLU A 64 -0.80 -11.57 25.94
CA GLU A 64 -1.35 -10.40 26.63
C GLU A 64 -1.70 -9.28 25.63
N THR A 65 -0.79 -8.99 24.70
CA THR A 65 -1.00 -7.98 23.64
C THR A 65 -2.16 -8.39 22.74
N PHE A 66 -2.18 -9.65 22.31
CA PHE A 66 -3.26 -10.20 21.48
C PHE A 66 -4.63 -10.04 22.16
N ASP A 67 -4.75 -10.49 23.42
CA ASP A 67 -6.01 -10.46 24.15
C ASP A 67 -6.55 -9.04 24.35
N ARG A 68 -5.66 -8.05 24.55
CA ARG A 68 -6.04 -6.64 24.68
C ARG A 68 -6.51 -6.04 23.35
N LEU A 69 -5.82 -6.34 22.26
CA LEU A 69 -6.20 -5.88 20.92
C LEU A 69 -7.46 -6.55 20.39
N TYR A 70 -7.64 -7.85 20.70
CA TYR A 70 -8.83 -8.61 20.29
C TYR A 70 -10.14 -8.01 20.80
N LYS A 71 -10.11 -7.34 21.97
CA LYS A 71 -11.30 -6.67 22.54
C LYS A 71 -11.76 -5.46 21.76
N VAL A 72 -10.89 -4.85 20.97
CA VAL A 72 -11.18 -3.62 20.21
C VAL A 72 -11.42 -3.88 18.72
N VAL A 73 -11.34 -5.13 18.27
CA VAL A 73 -11.65 -5.52 16.88
C VAL A 73 -13.10 -5.24 16.55
N GLY A 74 -13.33 -4.61 15.38
CA GLY A 74 -14.65 -4.23 14.88
C GLY A 74 -15.20 -2.92 15.43
N ILE A 75 -14.50 -2.29 16.40
CA ILE A 75 -14.95 -1.02 17.01
C ILE A 75 -14.38 0.16 16.23
N LYS A 76 -15.23 1.14 15.91
CA LYS A 76 -14.93 2.29 15.04
C LYS A 76 -15.25 3.63 15.68
N GLY A 77 -14.75 4.70 15.05
CA GLY A 77 -15.11 6.06 15.36
C GLY A 77 -14.75 6.46 16.79
N TYR A 78 -15.62 7.22 17.42
CA TYR A 78 -15.38 7.75 18.76
C TYR A 78 -15.28 6.65 19.84
N ASN A 79 -15.94 5.53 19.65
CA ASN A 79 -15.82 4.39 20.56
C ASN A 79 -14.41 3.79 20.50
N ALA A 80 -13.78 3.71 19.34
CA ALA A 80 -12.39 3.28 19.20
C ALA A 80 -11.42 4.27 19.86
N LYS A 81 -11.66 5.59 19.72
CA LYS A 81 -10.88 6.64 20.41
C LYS A 81 -10.83 6.41 21.92
N ASN A 82 -11.98 6.15 22.54
CA ASN A 82 -12.08 5.96 23.98
C ASN A 82 -11.30 4.73 24.49
N LEU A 83 -11.09 3.73 23.62
CA LEU A 83 -10.38 2.50 23.98
C LEU A 83 -8.85 2.62 23.89
N ILE A 84 -8.32 3.63 23.21
CA ILE A 84 -6.86 3.85 23.08
C ILE A 84 -6.16 3.92 24.44
N ARG A 85 -6.80 4.55 25.43
CA ARG A 85 -6.24 4.67 26.77
C ARG A 85 -5.95 3.29 27.42
N GLY A 86 -6.83 2.30 27.17
CA GLY A 86 -6.70 0.94 27.64
C GLY A 86 -5.62 0.12 26.92
N LEU A 87 -5.09 0.63 25.80
CA LEU A 87 -4.06 -0.03 24.99
C LEU A 87 -2.66 0.58 25.21
N LYS A 88 -2.55 1.54 26.15
CA LYS A 88 -1.25 2.16 26.49
C LYS A 88 -0.24 1.11 26.91
N GLY A 89 1.01 1.26 26.44
CA GLY A 89 2.11 0.34 26.70
C GLY A 89 2.22 -0.83 25.71
N ILE A 90 1.23 -1.03 24.80
CA ILE A 90 1.36 -1.99 23.70
C ILE A 90 2.35 -1.44 22.68
N THR A 91 3.28 -2.30 22.26
CA THR A 91 4.22 -2.04 21.16
C THR A 91 4.17 -3.21 20.20
N ILE A 92 4.02 -2.91 18.92
CA ILE A 92 4.05 -3.91 17.84
C ILE A 92 5.45 -3.90 17.23
N PRO A 93 6.18 -5.04 17.25
CA PRO A 93 7.51 -5.15 16.65
C PRO A 93 7.46 -4.89 15.15
N TRP A 94 8.50 -4.25 14.60
CA TRP A 94 8.60 -3.94 13.16
C TRP A 94 8.47 -5.17 12.28
N ASP A 95 9.22 -6.23 12.59
CA ASP A 95 9.23 -7.46 11.78
C ASP A 95 7.83 -8.09 11.68
N LEU A 96 7.09 -8.09 12.79
CA LEU A 96 5.73 -8.62 12.82
C LEU A 96 4.77 -7.70 12.04
N ALA A 97 4.88 -6.38 12.22
CA ALA A 97 4.09 -5.41 11.48
C ALA A 97 4.33 -5.53 9.97
N LEU A 98 5.59 -5.68 9.55
CA LEU A 98 5.98 -5.85 8.16
C LEU A 98 5.49 -7.19 7.58
N LYS A 99 5.56 -8.29 8.37
CA LYS A 99 5.02 -9.59 7.98
C LYS A 99 3.52 -9.52 7.69
N VAL A 100 2.75 -8.92 8.58
CA VAL A 100 1.30 -8.76 8.39
C VAL A 100 0.99 -7.83 7.21
N PHE A 101 1.72 -6.72 7.07
CA PHE A 101 1.57 -5.81 5.94
C PHE A 101 1.79 -6.53 4.60
N ASN A 102 2.84 -7.34 4.48
CA ASN A 102 3.14 -8.09 3.27
C ASN A 102 2.06 -9.15 2.98
N ASN A 103 1.70 -9.94 3.99
CA ASN A 103 0.78 -11.05 3.81
C ASN A 103 -0.66 -10.63 3.54
N LYS A 104 -1.08 -9.50 4.09
CA LYS A 104 -2.47 -9.00 3.94
C LYS A 104 -2.56 -7.86 2.94
N THR A 105 -1.90 -6.75 3.25
CA THR A 105 -2.11 -5.51 2.51
C THR A 105 -1.48 -5.58 1.14
N VAL A 106 -0.22 -5.98 1.05
CA VAL A 106 0.49 -6.11 -0.23
C VAL A 106 -0.17 -7.18 -1.11
N THR A 107 -0.54 -8.34 -0.55
CA THR A 107 -1.21 -9.41 -1.28
C THR A 107 -2.56 -8.95 -1.83
N LYS A 108 -3.35 -8.22 -1.07
CA LYS A 108 -4.61 -7.64 -1.53
C LYS A 108 -4.40 -6.73 -2.75
N PHE A 109 -3.44 -5.81 -2.67
CA PHE A 109 -3.18 -4.88 -3.77
C PHE A 109 -2.48 -5.54 -4.96
N TRP A 110 -1.69 -6.57 -4.74
CA TRP A 110 -1.16 -7.42 -5.82
C TRP A 110 -2.30 -8.04 -6.64
N ASN A 111 -3.24 -8.70 -5.99
CA ASN A 111 -4.38 -9.33 -6.66
C ASN A 111 -5.24 -8.29 -7.39
N LEU A 112 -5.55 -7.18 -6.72
CA LEU A 112 -6.29 -6.08 -7.33
C LEU A 112 -5.59 -5.49 -8.56
N THR A 113 -4.25 -5.38 -8.53
CA THR A 113 -3.46 -4.89 -9.67
C THR A 113 -3.52 -5.89 -10.83
N LYS A 114 -3.37 -7.18 -10.54
CA LYS A 114 -3.46 -8.25 -11.53
C LYS A 114 -4.84 -8.29 -12.21
N GLU A 115 -5.92 -8.09 -11.45
CA GLU A 115 -7.28 -8.01 -11.98
C GLU A 115 -7.49 -6.74 -12.83
N THR A 116 -6.81 -5.64 -12.50
CA THR A 116 -6.96 -4.35 -13.18
C THR A 116 -6.21 -4.30 -14.50
N PHE A 117 -5.01 -4.88 -14.55
CA PHE A 117 -4.09 -4.77 -15.68
C PHE A 117 -3.87 -6.13 -16.37
N PRO A 118 -4.32 -6.30 -17.61
CA PRO A 118 -4.12 -7.54 -18.37
C PRO A 118 -2.63 -7.80 -18.62
N ASN A 119 -2.26 -9.07 -18.78
CA ASN A 119 -0.87 -9.51 -19.00
C ASN A 119 0.11 -9.07 -17.88
N PHE A 120 -0.41 -8.76 -16.68
CA PHE A 120 0.39 -8.37 -15.51
C PHE A 120 1.48 -9.39 -15.18
N ASP A 121 1.17 -10.68 -15.28
CA ASP A 121 2.12 -11.76 -14.94
C ASP A 121 3.36 -11.77 -15.84
N ASN A 122 3.27 -11.21 -17.04
CA ASN A 122 4.38 -11.14 -18.00
C ASN A 122 5.34 -9.96 -17.77
N LEU A 123 4.99 -9.02 -16.87
CA LEU A 123 5.86 -7.91 -16.53
C LEU A 123 7.11 -8.39 -15.76
N PRO A 124 8.24 -7.70 -15.89
CA PRO A 124 9.36 -7.83 -14.95
C PRO A 124 8.93 -7.56 -13.51
N GLU A 125 9.61 -8.14 -12.52
CA GLU A 125 9.19 -8.06 -11.11
C GLU A 125 9.12 -6.62 -10.57
N ASP A 126 10.13 -5.79 -10.89
CA ASP A 126 10.14 -4.39 -10.46
C ASP A 126 9.01 -3.59 -11.14
N ALA A 127 8.68 -3.90 -12.40
CA ALA A 127 7.56 -3.27 -13.09
C ALA A 127 6.20 -3.65 -12.47
N LYS A 128 6.02 -4.92 -12.07
CA LYS A 128 4.87 -5.35 -11.27
C LYS A 128 4.74 -4.51 -10.01
N GLY A 129 5.85 -4.34 -9.28
CA GLY A 129 5.88 -3.55 -8.07
C GLY A 129 5.51 -2.08 -8.25
N GLY A 130 5.96 -1.46 -9.33
CA GLY A 130 5.57 -0.09 -9.69
C GLY A 130 4.07 0.06 -9.90
N LEU A 131 3.43 -0.90 -10.59
CA LEU A 131 1.96 -0.91 -10.77
C LEU A 131 1.23 -1.22 -9.46
N VAL A 132 1.74 -2.11 -8.62
CA VAL A 132 1.15 -2.39 -7.30
C VAL A 132 1.19 -1.12 -6.43
N SER A 133 2.29 -0.37 -6.40
CA SER A 133 2.37 0.91 -5.72
C SER A 133 1.36 1.93 -6.25
N LEU A 134 1.18 1.97 -7.57
CA LEU A 134 0.19 2.84 -8.22
C LEU A 134 -1.23 2.50 -7.74
N VAL A 135 -1.63 1.22 -7.80
CA VAL A 135 -2.97 0.77 -7.38
C VAL A 135 -3.16 0.92 -5.87
N PHE A 136 -2.11 0.69 -5.09
CA PHE A 136 -2.14 0.92 -3.64
C PHE A 136 -2.56 2.36 -3.31
N ASN A 137 -1.96 3.34 -3.99
CA ASN A 137 -2.25 4.75 -3.76
C ASN A 137 -3.56 5.23 -4.41
N ARG A 138 -3.87 4.71 -5.61
CA ARG A 138 -4.97 5.25 -6.41
C ARG A 138 -6.24 4.40 -6.42
N GLY A 139 -6.15 3.12 -5.99
CA GLY A 139 -7.21 2.15 -6.23
C GLY A 139 -7.26 1.69 -7.68
N ALA A 140 -8.19 0.78 -7.98
CA ALA A 140 -8.34 0.10 -9.28
C ALA A 140 -9.32 0.75 -10.25
N ALA A 141 -10.00 1.84 -9.86
CA ALA A 141 -10.99 2.49 -10.71
C ALA A 141 -10.36 3.04 -12.00
N LEU A 142 -11.06 2.87 -13.13
CA LEU A 142 -10.60 3.25 -14.48
C LEU A 142 -11.49 4.31 -15.14
N GLU A 143 -12.52 4.77 -14.45
CA GLU A 143 -13.49 5.72 -14.98
C GLU A 143 -13.28 7.14 -14.43
N GLY A 144 -13.58 8.12 -15.28
CA GLY A 144 -13.42 9.54 -14.98
C GLY A 144 -12.07 10.13 -15.41
N ASP A 145 -12.02 11.46 -15.56
CA ASP A 145 -10.80 12.16 -16.05
C ASP A 145 -9.56 11.87 -15.21
N ARG A 146 -9.71 11.82 -13.89
CA ARG A 146 -8.58 11.53 -12.98
C ARG A 146 -8.03 10.09 -13.10
N ARG A 147 -8.65 9.24 -13.91
CA ARG A 147 -8.28 7.84 -14.17
C ARG A 147 -7.83 7.58 -15.60
N ARG A 148 -7.80 8.61 -16.45
CA ARG A 148 -7.47 8.52 -17.87
C ARG A 148 -6.18 7.77 -18.12
N GLU A 149 -5.11 8.08 -17.39
CA GLU A 149 -3.81 7.47 -17.58
C GLU A 149 -3.80 5.99 -17.15
N MET A 150 -4.52 5.63 -16.06
CA MET A 150 -4.67 4.23 -15.66
C MET A 150 -5.41 3.42 -16.72
N LYS A 151 -6.45 4.01 -17.32
CA LYS A 151 -7.17 3.38 -18.44
C LYS A 151 -6.26 3.19 -19.66
N LEU A 152 -5.44 4.19 -20.00
CA LEU A 152 -4.47 4.08 -21.10
C LEU A 152 -3.42 2.99 -20.83
N ILE A 153 -2.92 2.86 -19.61
CA ILE A 153 -2.01 1.77 -19.23
C ILE A 153 -2.70 0.42 -19.45
N ARG A 154 -3.90 0.22 -18.89
CA ARG A 154 -4.67 -1.01 -19.06
C ARG A 154 -4.88 -1.37 -20.54
N ASP A 155 -5.31 -0.40 -21.34
CA ASP A 155 -5.62 -0.64 -22.74
C ASP A 155 -4.35 -0.92 -23.58
N GLY A 156 -3.23 -0.24 -23.27
CA GLY A 156 -1.93 -0.54 -23.87
C GLY A 156 -1.43 -1.93 -23.51
N MET A 157 -1.60 -2.35 -22.25
CA MET A 157 -1.18 -3.67 -21.80
C MET A 157 -1.97 -4.83 -22.42
N LYS A 158 -3.21 -4.61 -22.91
CA LYS A 158 -3.96 -5.62 -23.67
C LYS A 158 -3.28 -6.01 -24.98
N LEU A 159 -2.48 -5.11 -25.53
CA LEU A 159 -1.86 -5.26 -26.84
C LEU A 159 -0.44 -5.83 -26.77
N VAL A 160 0.08 -6.04 -25.54
CA VAL A 160 1.47 -6.45 -25.31
C VAL A 160 1.49 -7.81 -24.61
N SER A 161 2.15 -8.78 -25.20
CA SER A 161 2.42 -10.10 -24.59
C SER A 161 3.82 -10.19 -23.99
N ASN A 162 4.80 -9.47 -24.56
CA ASN A 162 6.17 -9.37 -24.07
C ASN A 162 6.53 -7.90 -23.86
N TYR A 163 7.05 -7.58 -22.68
CA TYR A 163 7.38 -6.21 -22.32
C TYR A 163 8.84 -5.89 -22.65
N ASP A 164 9.03 -5.21 -23.77
CA ASP A 164 10.28 -4.55 -24.13
C ASP A 164 10.43 -3.17 -23.47
N GLN A 165 11.57 -2.53 -23.68
CA GLN A 165 11.83 -1.19 -23.13
C GLN A 165 10.81 -0.16 -23.60
N LYS A 166 10.28 -0.27 -24.82
CA LYS A 166 9.28 0.65 -25.37
C LYS A 166 7.95 0.54 -24.63
N ALA A 167 7.50 -0.70 -24.37
CA ALA A 167 6.27 -0.95 -23.62
C ALA A 167 6.37 -0.47 -22.16
N LEU A 168 7.51 -0.70 -21.51
CA LEU A 168 7.75 -0.22 -20.14
C LEU A 168 7.83 1.30 -20.08
N THR A 169 8.50 1.94 -21.05
CA THR A 169 8.55 3.40 -21.16
C THR A 169 7.16 4.00 -21.39
N PHE A 170 6.30 3.35 -22.18
CA PHE A 170 4.91 3.79 -22.32
C PHE A 170 4.18 3.81 -20.97
N ILE A 171 4.24 2.72 -20.20
CA ILE A 171 3.60 2.62 -18.88
C ILE A 171 4.15 3.72 -17.95
N ALA A 172 5.46 3.87 -17.88
CA ALA A 172 6.13 4.86 -17.05
C ALA A 172 5.70 6.30 -17.39
N ASN A 173 5.59 6.61 -18.69
CA ASN A 173 5.14 7.94 -19.13
C ASN A 173 3.69 8.21 -18.74
N GLN A 174 2.79 7.23 -18.83
CA GLN A 174 1.42 7.41 -18.36
C GLN A 174 1.40 7.68 -16.84
N ILE A 175 2.22 7.00 -16.06
CA ILE A 175 2.33 7.26 -14.62
C ILE A 175 2.82 8.70 -14.35
N ARG A 176 3.83 9.19 -15.07
CA ARG A 176 4.29 10.59 -14.95
C ARG A 176 3.21 11.59 -15.35
N ASN A 177 2.45 11.30 -16.41
CA ASN A 177 1.36 12.18 -16.88
C ASN A 177 0.26 12.37 -15.83
N MET A 178 0.09 11.41 -14.88
CA MET A 178 -0.84 11.57 -13.76
C MET A 178 -0.51 12.75 -12.85
N LYS A 179 0.71 13.31 -12.89
CA LYS A 179 1.08 14.48 -12.08
C LYS A 179 0.15 15.66 -12.32
N ARG A 180 -0.43 15.78 -13.53
CA ARG A 180 -1.42 16.81 -13.87
C ARG A 180 -2.59 16.89 -12.86
N ILE A 181 -2.90 15.78 -12.20
CA ILE A 181 -4.02 15.64 -11.27
C ILE A 181 -3.86 16.52 -10.02
N TRP A 182 -2.61 16.82 -9.66
CA TRP A 182 -2.28 17.51 -8.41
C TRP A 182 -1.63 18.88 -8.60
N ILE A 183 -1.49 19.36 -9.84
CA ILE A 183 -0.90 20.68 -10.12
C ILE A 183 -1.61 21.76 -9.31
N GLY A 184 -0.84 22.58 -8.59
CA GLY A 184 -1.33 23.65 -7.73
C GLY A 184 -1.92 23.20 -6.38
N GLY A 185 -1.98 21.89 -6.11
CA GLY A 185 -2.49 21.36 -4.84
C GLY A 185 -1.42 21.21 -3.76
N SER A 186 -1.83 21.19 -2.50
CA SER A 186 -0.93 21.08 -1.34
C SER A 186 -0.08 19.80 -1.33
N ILE A 187 -0.53 18.73 -1.98
CA ILE A 187 0.16 17.43 -2.04
C ILE A 187 0.92 17.21 -3.36
N GLU A 188 0.98 18.22 -4.26
CA GLU A 188 1.61 18.10 -5.59
C GLU A 188 3.03 17.55 -5.52
N LYS A 189 3.88 18.13 -4.66
CA LYS A 189 5.29 17.74 -4.53
C LYS A 189 5.44 16.26 -4.12
N GLY A 190 4.67 15.80 -3.14
CA GLY A 190 4.70 14.42 -2.66
C GLY A 190 4.21 13.43 -3.73
N MET A 191 3.10 13.77 -4.39
CA MET A 191 2.52 12.93 -5.43
C MET A 191 3.40 12.87 -6.69
N SER A 192 4.03 14.00 -7.08
CA SER A 192 4.98 14.03 -8.20
C SER A 192 6.20 13.14 -7.92
N ARG A 193 6.78 13.24 -6.71
CA ARG A 193 7.90 12.36 -6.31
C ARG A 193 7.51 10.88 -6.37
N ARG A 194 6.31 10.51 -5.90
CA ARG A 194 5.82 9.14 -5.95
C ARG A 194 5.67 8.64 -7.39
N ARG A 195 5.03 9.43 -8.27
CA ARG A 195 4.86 9.07 -9.70
C ARG A 195 6.19 8.90 -10.41
N ASP A 196 7.18 9.75 -10.11
CA ASP A 196 8.52 9.63 -10.69
C ASP A 196 9.24 8.37 -10.22
N ALA A 197 9.14 8.03 -8.93
CA ALA A 197 9.75 6.84 -8.37
C ALA A 197 9.12 5.55 -8.93
N GLU A 198 7.79 5.48 -9.04
CA GLU A 198 7.08 4.35 -9.66
C GLU A 198 7.45 4.18 -11.14
N ALA A 199 7.47 5.27 -11.91
CA ALA A 199 7.85 5.26 -13.31
C ALA A 199 9.30 4.81 -13.51
N LYS A 200 10.22 5.33 -12.70
CA LYS A 200 11.64 4.94 -12.73
C LYS A 200 11.84 3.45 -12.45
N LEU A 201 11.15 2.90 -11.44
CA LEU A 201 11.23 1.49 -11.10
C LEU A 201 10.79 0.61 -12.27
N ILE A 202 9.72 1.00 -12.98
CA ILE A 202 9.21 0.29 -14.16
C ILE A 202 10.21 0.37 -15.33
N GLU A 203 10.73 1.55 -15.65
CA GLU A 203 11.68 1.74 -16.77
C GLU A 203 12.99 0.97 -16.59
N GLN A 204 13.43 0.82 -15.34
CA GLN A 204 14.71 0.17 -15.04
C GLN A 204 14.58 -1.35 -14.83
N SER A 205 13.38 -1.92 -14.94
CA SER A 205 13.10 -3.31 -14.58
C SER A 205 13.70 -4.36 -15.52
N LEU A 206 14.20 -3.98 -16.70
CA LEU A 206 14.95 -4.86 -17.62
C LEU A 206 16.47 -4.80 -17.40
N ASN A 207 16.97 -3.87 -16.59
CA ASN A 207 18.40 -3.65 -16.37
C ASN A 207 18.92 -4.38 -15.11
N VAL A 208 18.38 -5.56 -14.83
CA VAL A 208 18.74 -6.39 -13.64
C VAL A 208 19.58 -7.56 -14.06
#